data_5788fa3e155f380ec02b89531026337a
#
_entry.id   5788fa3e155f380ec02b89531026337a
#
_cell.length_a   1.000
_cell.length_b   1.000
_cell.length_c   1.000
_cell.angle_alpha   90.00
_cell.angle_beta   90.00
_cell.angle_gamma   90.00
#
_symmetry.space_group_name_H-M   'P 1'
#
loop_
_entity.id
_entity.type
_entity.pdbx_description
1 polymer ?
#
loop_
_entity_poly.entity_id
_entity_poly.type
_entity_poly.pdbx_seq_one_letter_code
_entity_poly.pdbx_strand_id
1 'polypeptide(L)'
;MGSLLKIHELTKIFPGQVALDGVDLEIETGSTHALVGQNGSGKSTLIKVLCGFHQPTGESSASYYPQSIMNTPSLDEPIELRLGDGKAAANAGIRFVHQDLGLVDSFNAIENISMGVGYTKRFGGAIDWRADRKRAEEGLATLGFPDIDVNIPVGLLAPSQKTAVAIARALHDWDKGASLLVLDEPTASLPGADVERLFTAVRRLQEKGVAILYVSHHLDEVFEIADTATILRDGKRIATLPINELDHDKMI
;
A
#
# COMPACT_ATOMS: atom_id res chain seq x y z
N MET A 1 16.39 -1.50 12.43
CA MET A 1 15.00 -1.03 12.20
C MET A 1 14.09 -1.98 12.96
N GLY A 2 12.94 -1.53 13.46
CA GLY A 2 12.01 -2.39 14.19
C GLY A 2 10.96 -2.99 13.27
N SER A 3 10.35 -4.09 13.67
CA SER A 3 9.23 -4.67 12.95
C SER A 3 8.00 -3.74 13.03
N LEU A 4 7.28 -3.58 11.93
CA LEU A 4 6.01 -2.84 11.86
C LEU A 4 4.81 -3.79 11.83
N LEU A 5 4.89 -4.83 11.02
CA LEU A 5 3.83 -5.82 10.86
C LEU A 5 4.44 -7.21 10.83
N LYS A 6 3.89 -8.12 11.64
CA LYS A 6 4.18 -9.55 11.57
C LYS A 6 2.89 -10.31 11.34
N ILE A 7 2.88 -11.15 10.31
CA ILE A 7 1.81 -12.10 10.02
C ILE A 7 2.39 -13.49 10.24
N HIS A 8 1.68 -14.35 10.96
CA HIS A 8 2.10 -15.70 11.25
C HIS A 8 1.05 -16.72 10.78
N GLU A 9 1.53 -17.73 10.05
CA GLU A 9 0.75 -18.88 9.55
C GLU A 9 -0.53 -18.50 8.79
N LEU A 10 -0.44 -17.44 7.97
CA LEU A 10 -1.60 -17.01 7.19
C LEU A 10 -2.04 -18.10 6.22
N THR A 11 -3.23 -18.64 6.46
CA THR A 11 -3.85 -19.68 5.64
C THR A 11 -5.16 -19.20 5.05
N LYS A 12 -5.38 -19.49 3.77
CA LYS A 12 -6.65 -19.24 3.08
C LYS A 12 -7.00 -20.37 2.13
N ILE A 13 -8.11 -21.01 2.42
CA ILE A 13 -8.66 -22.10 1.61
C ILE A 13 -9.96 -21.63 0.96
N PHE A 14 -10.07 -21.81 -0.35
CA PHE A 14 -11.31 -21.70 -1.12
C PHE A 14 -11.80 -23.10 -1.48
N PRO A 15 -13.08 -23.28 -1.85
CA PRO A 15 -13.56 -24.57 -2.32
C PRO A 15 -12.69 -25.13 -3.45
N GLY A 16 -12.01 -26.25 -3.19
CA GLY A 16 -11.13 -26.92 -4.16
C GLY A 16 -9.72 -26.36 -4.32
N GLN A 17 -9.33 -25.31 -3.58
CA GLN A 17 -7.99 -24.70 -3.71
C GLN A 17 -7.47 -24.16 -2.38
N VAL A 18 -6.23 -24.50 -2.04
CA VAL A 18 -5.45 -23.81 -1.00
C VAL A 18 -4.74 -22.63 -1.66
N ALA A 19 -5.17 -21.42 -1.34
CA ALA A 19 -4.61 -20.21 -1.93
C ALA A 19 -3.44 -19.64 -1.12
N LEU A 20 -3.43 -19.87 0.21
CA LEU A 20 -2.33 -19.59 1.12
C LEU A 20 -2.23 -20.74 2.12
N ASP A 21 -1.05 -21.20 2.39
CA ASP A 21 -0.74 -22.36 3.24
C ASP A 21 0.39 -22.01 4.23
N GLY A 22 0.00 -21.48 5.40
CA GLY A 22 0.91 -21.14 6.48
C GLY A 22 1.95 -20.07 6.11
N VAL A 23 1.52 -18.96 5.51
CA VAL A 23 2.42 -17.89 5.06
C VAL A 23 2.77 -16.96 6.21
N ASP A 24 4.07 -16.82 6.51
CA ASP A 24 4.61 -15.77 7.36
C ASP A 24 5.08 -14.59 6.54
N LEU A 25 4.84 -13.37 7.04
CA LEU A 25 5.33 -12.12 6.45
C LEU A 25 5.73 -11.15 7.56
N GLU A 26 6.91 -10.58 7.47
CA GLU A 26 7.38 -9.53 8.36
C GLU A 26 7.79 -8.32 7.55
N ILE A 27 7.28 -7.13 7.94
CA ILE A 27 7.57 -5.85 7.30
C ILE A 27 8.23 -4.95 8.33
N GLU A 28 9.36 -4.36 7.99
CA GLU A 28 10.08 -3.41 8.83
C GLU A 28 9.59 -1.98 8.63
N THR A 29 9.74 -1.16 9.66
CA THR A 29 9.38 0.26 9.63
C THR A 29 10.22 1.02 8.62
N GLY A 30 9.58 1.85 7.79
CA GLY A 30 10.27 2.73 6.85
C GLY A 30 11.04 1.97 5.77
N SER A 31 10.74 0.69 5.54
CA SER A 31 11.35 -0.12 4.48
C SER A 31 10.36 -0.38 3.34
N THR A 32 10.89 -0.67 2.17
CA THR A 32 10.12 -1.23 1.06
C THR A 32 10.31 -2.75 1.02
N HIS A 33 9.23 -3.47 1.33
CA HIS A 33 9.17 -4.93 1.29
C HIS A 33 8.46 -5.37 0.01
N ALA A 34 9.13 -6.11 -0.85
CA ALA A 34 8.51 -6.68 -2.05
C ALA A 34 7.83 -8.02 -1.76
N LEU A 35 6.63 -8.21 -2.29
CA LEU A 35 5.95 -9.49 -2.33
C LEU A 35 5.91 -9.97 -3.78
N VAL A 36 6.71 -10.98 -4.08
CA VAL A 36 6.92 -11.47 -5.45
C VAL A 36 6.44 -12.90 -5.64
N GLY A 37 6.13 -13.27 -6.87
CA GLY A 37 5.68 -14.60 -7.25
C GLY A 37 4.88 -14.57 -8.54
N GLN A 38 4.75 -15.72 -9.19
CA GLN A 38 3.99 -15.86 -10.42
C GLN A 38 2.48 -15.59 -10.19
N ASN A 39 1.72 -15.46 -11.28
CA ASN A 39 0.26 -15.37 -11.19
C ASN A 39 -0.29 -16.64 -10.55
N GLY A 40 -1.22 -16.46 -9.59
CA GLY A 40 -1.76 -17.58 -8.82
C GLY A 40 -0.94 -17.99 -7.59
N SER A 41 0.22 -17.39 -7.31
CA SER A 41 1.06 -17.75 -6.16
C SER A 41 0.48 -17.37 -4.78
N GLY A 42 -0.63 -16.60 -4.75
CA GLY A 42 -1.29 -16.21 -3.50
C GLY A 42 -1.17 -14.72 -3.13
N LYS A 43 -0.36 -13.91 -3.85
CA LYS A 43 -0.13 -12.48 -3.54
C LYS A 43 -1.41 -11.69 -3.33
N SER A 44 -2.29 -11.67 -4.33
CA SER A 44 -3.56 -10.93 -4.27
C SER A 44 -4.50 -11.49 -3.20
N THR A 45 -4.40 -12.79 -2.86
CA THR A 45 -5.17 -13.38 -1.76
C THR A 45 -4.68 -12.86 -0.42
N LEU A 46 -3.36 -12.76 -0.21
CA LEU A 46 -2.76 -12.19 0.99
C LEU A 46 -3.22 -10.73 1.17
N ILE A 47 -3.13 -9.92 0.12
CA ILE A 47 -3.60 -8.52 0.15
C ILE A 47 -5.10 -8.44 0.47
N LYS A 48 -5.93 -9.30 -0.13
CA LYS A 48 -7.37 -9.34 0.12
C LYS A 48 -7.72 -9.77 1.55
N VAL A 49 -6.91 -10.61 2.19
CA VAL A 49 -7.06 -10.90 3.62
C VAL A 49 -6.65 -9.70 4.46
N LEU A 50 -5.51 -9.07 4.14
CA LEU A 50 -5.01 -7.92 4.89
C LEU A 50 -5.96 -6.72 4.81
N CYS A 51 -6.56 -6.45 3.66
CA CYS A 51 -7.54 -5.36 3.50
C CYS A 51 -8.96 -5.71 3.97
N GLY A 52 -9.19 -6.93 4.48
CA GLY A 52 -10.47 -7.34 5.03
C GLY A 52 -11.51 -7.83 4.03
N PHE A 53 -11.12 -8.04 2.76
CA PHE A 53 -12.03 -8.56 1.73
C PHE A 53 -12.27 -10.08 1.90
N HIS A 54 -11.27 -10.81 2.41
CA HIS A 54 -11.36 -12.23 2.73
C HIS A 54 -11.05 -12.48 4.19
N GLN A 55 -11.78 -13.41 4.81
CA GLN A 55 -11.40 -13.94 6.12
C GLN A 55 -10.30 -15.00 5.96
N PRO A 56 -9.31 -15.07 6.85
CA PRO A 56 -8.38 -16.19 6.89
C PRO A 56 -9.11 -17.49 7.20
N THR A 57 -8.46 -18.63 6.95
CA THR A 57 -8.98 -19.96 7.29
C THR A 57 -8.03 -20.60 8.29
N GLY A 58 -8.55 -21.06 9.43
CA GLY A 58 -7.71 -21.62 10.51
C GLY A 58 -7.12 -20.56 11.45
N GLU A 59 -6.12 -20.97 12.21
CA GLU A 59 -5.47 -20.14 13.21
C GLU A 59 -4.34 -19.34 12.57
N SER A 60 -4.66 -18.11 12.13
CA SER A 60 -3.68 -17.15 11.62
C SER A 60 -3.64 -15.96 12.57
N SER A 61 -2.46 -15.41 12.82
CA SER A 61 -2.31 -14.23 13.69
C SER A 61 -1.53 -13.12 13.00
N ALA A 62 -1.77 -11.89 13.43
CA ALA A 62 -0.96 -10.76 13.01
C ALA A 62 -0.74 -9.81 14.18
N SER A 63 0.48 -9.30 14.28
CA SER A 63 0.89 -8.32 15.28
C SER A 63 1.35 -7.06 14.55
N TYR A 64 0.81 -5.94 14.98
CA TYR A 64 1.16 -4.62 14.48
C TYR A 64 1.87 -3.82 15.56
N TYR A 65 2.97 -3.19 15.21
CA TYR A 65 3.81 -2.39 16.11
C TYR A 65 3.65 -0.91 15.77
N PRO A 66 2.77 -0.17 16.48
CA PRO A 66 2.55 1.24 16.19
C PRO A 66 3.85 2.01 16.38
N GLN A 67 4.27 2.72 15.33
CA GLN A 67 5.42 3.61 15.43
C GLN A 67 4.98 4.97 15.94
N SER A 68 5.86 5.63 16.71
CA SER A 68 5.68 7.04 17.05
C SER A 68 5.81 7.89 15.79
N ILE A 69 4.69 8.18 15.14
CA ILE A 69 4.65 9.18 14.09
C ILE A 69 4.28 10.50 14.75
N MET A 70 5.21 11.47 14.73
CA MET A 70 5.03 12.85 15.19
C MET A 70 4.32 12.97 16.57
N ASN A 71 5.03 12.69 17.67
CA ASN A 71 4.61 12.92 19.07
C ASN A 71 3.62 11.92 19.70
N THR A 72 3.31 10.80 19.09
CA THR A 72 2.64 9.71 19.79
C THR A 72 3.70 8.78 20.38
N PRO A 73 3.70 8.42 21.68
CA PRO A 73 4.64 7.45 22.21
C PRO A 73 4.55 6.14 21.43
N SER A 74 5.70 5.57 21.04
CA SER A 74 5.72 4.18 20.55
C SER A 74 5.17 3.30 21.68
N LEU A 75 4.18 2.47 21.36
CA LEU A 75 3.79 1.42 22.28
C LEU A 75 4.83 0.32 22.13
N ASP A 76 5.52 -0.02 23.23
CA ASP A 76 6.51 -1.10 23.25
C ASP A 76 5.85 -2.49 23.05
N GLU A 77 4.52 -2.55 23.19
CA GLU A 77 3.75 -3.78 23.03
C GLU A 77 3.03 -3.80 21.67
N PRO A 78 3.07 -4.94 20.95
CA PRO A 78 2.34 -5.11 19.70
C PRO A 78 0.83 -5.10 19.95
N ILE A 79 0.10 -4.54 19.01
CA ILE A 79 -1.35 -4.64 18.95
C ILE A 79 -1.71 -5.84 18.08
N GLU A 80 -2.60 -6.70 18.56
CA GLU A 80 -3.14 -7.77 17.73
C GLU A 80 -3.96 -7.17 16.58
N LEU A 81 -3.52 -7.44 15.34
CA LEU A 81 -4.22 -7.03 14.13
C LEU A 81 -5.17 -8.16 13.70
N ARG A 82 -6.46 -7.89 13.76
CA ARG A 82 -7.47 -8.86 13.30
C ARG A 82 -7.45 -8.95 11.77
N LEU A 83 -6.88 -10.04 11.27
CA LEU A 83 -6.87 -10.35 9.83
C LEU A 83 -8.29 -10.55 9.31
N GLY A 84 -8.55 -10.11 8.07
CA GLY A 84 -9.89 -10.13 7.48
C GLY A 84 -10.79 -8.98 7.93
N ASP A 85 -10.31 -8.06 8.76
CA ASP A 85 -11.04 -6.87 9.20
C ASP A 85 -10.42 -5.59 8.62
N GLY A 86 -11.03 -5.05 7.57
CA GLY A 86 -10.55 -3.83 6.92
C GLY A 86 -10.59 -2.59 7.83
N LYS A 87 -11.47 -2.55 8.84
CA LYS A 87 -11.47 -1.46 9.82
C LYS A 87 -10.28 -1.56 10.76
N ALA A 88 -9.94 -2.78 11.19
CA ALA A 88 -8.75 -3.01 11.99
C ALA A 88 -7.48 -2.60 11.23
N ALA A 89 -7.35 -2.98 9.95
CA ALA A 89 -6.25 -2.56 9.08
C ALA A 89 -6.20 -1.02 8.92
N ALA A 90 -7.33 -0.39 8.64
CA ALA A 90 -7.41 1.07 8.50
C ALA A 90 -7.03 1.80 9.80
N ASN A 91 -7.48 1.30 10.96
CA ASN A 91 -7.15 1.87 12.28
C ASN A 91 -5.67 1.68 12.64
N ALA A 92 -5.04 0.58 12.17
CA ALA A 92 -3.61 0.36 12.28
C ALA A 92 -2.77 1.24 11.33
N GLY A 93 -3.39 2.08 10.52
CA GLY A 93 -2.68 2.94 9.57
C GLY A 93 -2.23 2.21 8.30
N ILE A 94 -2.79 1.04 8.00
CA ILE A 94 -2.51 0.32 6.75
C ILE A 94 -3.41 0.89 5.64
N ARG A 95 -2.81 1.28 4.53
CA ARG A 95 -3.49 1.85 3.38
C ARG A 95 -3.22 1.03 2.13
N PHE A 96 -4.19 1.00 1.21
CA PHE A 96 -4.13 0.14 0.03
C PHE A 96 -4.35 0.96 -1.24
N VAL A 97 -3.52 0.69 -2.24
CA VAL A 97 -3.73 1.06 -3.64
C VAL A 97 -3.72 -0.24 -4.43
N HIS A 98 -4.89 -0.62 -4.92
CA HIS A 98 -5.07 -1.84 -5.70
C HIS A 98 -4.74 -1.59 -7.17
N GLN A 99 -4.56 -2.65 -7.94
CA GLN A 99 -4.35 -2.61 -9.39
C GLN A 99 -5.47 -1.83 -10.10
N ASP A 100 -6.73 -2.04 -9.70
CA ASP A 100 -7.82 -1.12 -10.01
C ASP A 100 -7.77 0.04 -9.02
N LEU A 101 -7.38 1.21 -9.49
CA LEU A 101 -7.20 2.40 -8.67
C LEU A 101 -8.51 2.88 -8.01
N GLY A 102 -9.68 2.41 -8.48
CA GLY A 102 -10.98 2.78 -7.96
C GLY A 102 -11.24 4.31 -8.03
N LEU A 103 -10.70 4.98 -9.05
CA LEU A 103 -10.96 6.39 -9.31
C LEU A 103 -12.23 6.55 -10.15
N VAL A 104 -12.96 7.63 -9.91
CA VAL A 104 -14.10 8.01 -10.74
C VAL A 104 -13.59 8.92 -11.85
N ASP A 105 -13.52 8.42 -13.07
CA ASP A 105 -12.89 9.10 -14.21
C ASP A 105 -13.50 10.48 -14.53
N SER A 106 -14.79 10.67 -14.30
CA SER A 106 -15.48 11.95 -14.51
C SER A 106 -15.24 12.98 -13.41
N PHE A 107 -14.70 12.57 -12.27
CA PHE A 107 -14.37 13.43 -11.14
C PHE A 107 -12.94 13.95 -11.27
N ASN A 108 -12.68 15.12 -10.73
CA ASN A 108 -11.34 15.66 -10.65
C ASN A 108 -10.56 15.07 -9.46
N ALA A 109 -9.27 15.45 -9.33
CA ALA A 109 -8.42 14.92 -8.25
C ALA A 109 -8.93 15.33 -6.86
N ILE A 110 -9.45 16.55 -6.70
CA ILE A 110 -9.99 17.04 -5.41
C ILE A 110 -11.16 16.15 -4.96
N GLU A 111 -12.09 15.88 -5.88
CA GLU A 111 -13.27 15.05 -5.62
C GLU A 111 -12.89 13.60 -5.31
N ASN A 112 -12.00 13.00 -6.11
CA ASN A 112 -11.52 11.63 -5.89
C ASN A 112 -10.83 11.45 -4.54
N ILE A 113 -9.98 12.39 -4.14
CA ILE A 113 -9.31 12.37 -2.84
C ILE A 113 -10.32 12.56 -1.71
N SER A 114 -11.19 13.59 -1.82
CA SER A 114 -12.15 13.93 -0.77
C SER A 114 -13.23 12.86 -0.59
N MET A 115 -13.62 12.15 -1.66
CA MET A 115 -14.62 11.09 -1.57
C MET A 115 -14.13 9.90 -0.72
N GLY A 116 -12.83 9.61 -0.75
CA GLY A 116 -12.23 8.51 0.05
C GLY A 116 -12.17 8.81 1.55
N VAL A 117 -12.11 10.08 1.94
CA VAL A 117 -11.77 10.53 3.31
C VAL A 117 -12.79 11.50 3.92
N GLY A 118 -13.70 11.98 3.12
CA GLY A 118 -14.68 13.00 3.49
C GLY A 118 -14.26 14.41 3.09
N TYR A 119 -15.27 15.21 2.79
CA TYR A 119 -15.10 16.63 2.46
C TYR A 119 -14.85 17.47 3.70
N THR A 120 -13.94 18.43 3.63
CA THR A 120 -13.74 19.44 4.67
C THR A 120 -15.00 20.30 4.77
N LYS A 121 -15.48 20.53 5.98
CA LYS A 121 -16.69 21.31 6.22
C LYS A 121 -16.36 22.66 6.86
N ARG A 122 -17.00 23.72 6.36
CA ARG A 122 -17.04 25.04 7.01
C ARG A 122 -18.05 25.06 8.14
N PHE A 123 -17.99 26.12 8.95
CA PHE A 123 -19.07 26.44 9.90
C PHE A 123 -20.42 26.52 9.15
N GLY A 124 -21.40 25.76 9.59
CA GLY A 124 -22.70 25.63 8.92
C GLY A 124 -22.83 24.42 7.97
N GLY A 125 -21.81 23.56 7.86
CA GLY A 125 -21.89 22.25 7.17
C GLY A 125 -21.62 22.28 5.66
N ALA A 126 -21.38 23.46 5.06
CA ALA A 126 -21.02 23.58 3.66
C ALA A 126 -19.59 23.04 3.40
N ILE A 127 -19.36 22.47 2.21
CA ILE A 127 -18.04 21.97 1.80
C ILE A 127 -17.06 23.13 1.64
N ASP A 128 -15.84 22.99 2.18
CA ASP A 128 -14.74 23.92 1.97
C ASP A 128 -13.85 23.47 0.80
N TRP A 129 -14.30 23.76 -0.41
CA TRP A 129 -13.55 23.42 -1.64
C TRP A 129 -12.14 24.01 -1.69
N ARG A 130 -11.90 25.14 -1.01
CA ARG A 130 -10.56 25.74 -0.97
C ARG A 130 -9.60 24.91 -0.12
N ALA A 131 -10.09 24.42 1.03
CA ALA A 131 -9.32 23.55 1.89
C ALA A 131 -9.05 22.20 1.22
N ASP A 132 -10.07 21.61 0.57
CA ASP A 132 -9.93 20.34 -0.15
C ASP A 132 -8.98 20.44 -1.33
N ARG A 133 -9.02 21.56 -2.11
CA ARG A 133 -8.07 21.84 -3.18
C ARG A 133 -6.64 21.90 -2.65
N LYS A 134 -6.39 22.73 -1.63
CA LYS A 134 -5.07 22.90 -1.02
C LYS A 134 -4.50 21.55 -0.57
N ARG A 135 -5.32 20.74 0.05
CA ARG A 135 -4.98 19.40 0.50
C ARG A 135 -4.58 18.47 -0.64
N ALA A 136 -5.34 18.48 -1.74
CA ALA A 136 -5.02 17.69 -2.93
C ALA A 136 -3.69 18.13 -3.57
N GLU A 137 -3.49 19.44 -3.74
CA GLU A 137 -2.25 20.01 -4.27
C GLU A 137 -1.03 19.66 -3.40
N GLU A 138 -1.13 19.80 -2.07
CA GLU A 138 -0.06 19.47 -1.13
C GLU A 138 0.26 17.95 -1.11
N GLY A 139 -0.77 17.10 -1.16
CA GLY A 139 -0.60 15.66 -1.23
C GLY A 139 0.13 15.24 -2.51
N LEU A 140 -0.29 15.75 -3.65
CA LEU A 140 0.34 15.46 -4.93
C LEU A 140 1.77 16.03 -5.03
N ALA A 141 2.00 17.24 -4.53
CA ALA A 141 3.34 17.83 -4.48
C ALA A 141 4.30 17.00 -3.61
N THR A 142 3.82 16.47 -2.49
CA THR A 142 4.58 15.56 -1.62
C THR A 142 5.05 14.31 -2.37
N LEU A 143 4.21 13.77 -3.25
CA LEU A 143 4.54 12.63 -4.11
C LEU A 143 5.42 13.01 -5.32
N GLY A 144 5.70 14.30 -5.56
CA GLY A 144 6.49 14.77 -6.68
C GLY A 144 5.69 15.02 -7.96
N PHE A 145 4.40 15.24 -7.82
CA PHE A 145 3.48 15.55 -8.91
C PHE A 145 2.82 16.94 -8.73
N PRO A 146 3.59 18.04 -8.55
CA PRO A 146 3.04 19.37 -8.35
C PRO A 146 2.33 19.93 -9.59
N ASP A 147 2.62 19.35 -10.78
CA ASP A 147 2.13 19.85 -12.08
C ASP A 147 0.76 19.28 -12.48
N ILE A 148 0.15 18.42 -11.62
CA ILE A 148 -1.19 17.90 -11.90
C ILE A 148 -2.21 19.02 -11.72
N ASP A 149 -2.95 19.34 -12.80
CA ASP A 149 -4.13 20.19 -12.66
C ASP A 149 -5.25 19.44 -11.93
N VAL A 150 -5.43 19.78 -10.66
CA VAL A 150 -6.40 19.13 -9.78
C VAL A 150 -7.86 19.38 -10.16
N ASN A 151 -8.14 20.24 -11.15
CA ASN A 151 -9.51 20.62 -11.55
C ASN A 151 -10.04 19.84 -12.75
N ILE A 152 -9.16 19.21 -13.53
CA ILE A 152 -9.60 18.42 -14.69
C ILE A 152 -10.05 17.01 -14.25
N PRO A 153 -10.97 16.36 -14.98
CA PRO A 153 -11.35 14.98 -14.73
C PRO A 153 -10.14 14.05 -14.75
N VAL A 154 -10.05 13.14 -13.75
CA VAL A 154 -8.91 12.22 -13.68
C VAL A 154 -8.83 11.27 -14.87
N GLY A 155 -9.94 11.04 -15.57
CA GLY A 155 -9.95 10.29 -16.83
C GLY A 155 -9.02 10.86 -17.90
N LEU A 156 -8.72 12.16 -17.85
CA LEU A 156 -7.83 12.86 -18.79
C LEU A 156 -6.36 12.87 -18.34
N LEU A 157 -6.06 12.43 -17.12
CA LEU A 157 -4.71 12.36 -16.60
C LEU A 157 -3.93 11.19 -17.20
N ALA A 158 -2.60 11.35 -17.27
CA ALA A 158 -1.70 10.26 -17.62
C ALA A 158 -1.76 9.12 -16.56
N PRO A 159 -1.47 7.87 -16.93
CA PRO A 159 -1.54 6.74 -16.00
C PRO A 159 -0.78 6.96 -14.68
N SER A 160 0.46 7.45 -14.72
CA SER A 160 1.24 7.78 -13.52
C SER A 160 0.60 8.86 -12.65
N GLN A 161 -0.04 9.85 -13.26
CA GLN A 161 -0.77 10.88 -12.54
C GLN A 161 -2.02 10.31 -11.84
N LYS A 162 -2.73 9.37 -12.49
CA LYS A 162 -3.85 8.64 -11.86
C LYS A 162 -3.36 7.84 -10.65
N THR A 163 -2.25 7.14 -10.78
CA THR A 163 -1.63 6.41 -9.66
C THR A 163 -1.25 7.36 -8.53
N ALA A 164 -0.68 8.52 -8.82
CA ALA A 164 -0.37 9.54 -7.82
C ALA A 164 -1.64 10.05 -7.09
N VAL A 165 -2.75 10.26 -7.80
CA VAL A 165 -4.04 10.64 -7.18
C VAL A 165 -4.56 9.53 -6.27
N ALA A 166 -4.46 8.26 -6.67
CA ALA A 166 -4.87 7.12 -5.85
C ALA A 166 -4.01 6.99 -4.58
N ILE A 167 -2.70 7.18 -4.68
CA ILE A 167 -1.78 7.20 -3.54
C ILE A 167 -2.10 8.39 -2.63
N ALA A 168 -2.27 9.60 -3.17
CA ALA A 168 -2.65 10.78 -2.39
C ALA A 168 -3.97 10.59 -1.64
N ARG A 169 -4.96 9.93 -2.28
CA ARG A 169 -6.22 9.54 -1.63
C ARG A 169 -6.00 8.55 -0.49
N ALA A 170 -5.17 7.54 -0.69
CA ALA A 170 -4.88 6.53 0.32
C ALA A 170 -4.13 7.12 1.53
N LEU A 171 -3.25 8.09 1.29
CA LEU A 171 -2.39 8.71 2.31
C LEU A 171 -2.96 10.02 2.87
N HIS A 172 -4.18 10.38 2.55
CA HIS A 172 -4.75 11.67 2.90
C HIS A 172 -4.67 12.04 4.40
N ASP A 173 -4.81 11.07 5.28
CA ASP A 173 -4.67 11.24 6.73
C ASP A 173 -3.34 10.67 7.26
N TRP A 174 -2.32 10.61 6.42
CA TRP A 174 -1.06 9.97 6.78
C TRP A 174 -0.35 10.63 7.97
N ASP A 175 -0.45 11.94 8.13
CA ASP A 175 0.01 12.71 9.27
C ASP A 175 -0.67 12.30 10.60
N LYS A 176 -1.79 11.57 10.52
CA LYS A 176 -2.52 10.97 11.64
C LYS A 176 -2.15 9.49 11.90
N GLY A 177 -1.13 8.94 11.22
CA GLY A 177 -0.63 7.62 11.53
C GLY A 177 -0.70 6.57 10.41
N ALA A 178 -0.67 6.95 9.11
CA ALA A 178 -0.41 5.95 8.07
C ALA A 178 1.03 5.45 8.18
N SER A 179 1.21 4.16 8.38
CA SER A 179 2.50 3.53 8.64
C SER A 179 2.89 2.51 7.58
N LEU A 180 1.90 1.92 6.91
CA LEU A 180 2.10 0.95 5.83
C LEU A 180 1.24 1.30 4.62
N LEU A 181 1.86 1.45 3.47
CA LEU A 181 1.19 1.57 2.17
C LEU A 181 1.39 0.28 1.37
N VAL A 182 0.30 -0.36 1.00
CA VAL A 182 0.29 -1.55 0.15
C VAL A 182 0.00 -1.10 -1.28
N LEU A 183 0.91 -1.40 -2.20
CA LEU A 183 0.82 -1.13 -3.64
C LEU A 183 0.71 -2.46 -4.39
N ASP A 184 -0.47 -2.74 -4.93
CA ASP A 184 -0.74 -4.00 -5.65
C ASP A 184 -0.62 -3.78 -7.16
N GLU A 185 0.49 -4.21 -7.75
CA GLU A 185 0.86 -4.08 -9.17
C GLU A 185 0.72 -2.64 -9.70
N PRO A 186 1.32 -1.63 -9.04
CA PRO A 186 1.05 -0.22 -9.34
C PRO A 186 1.59 0.24 -10.70
N THR A 187 2.44 -0.55 -11.33
CA THR A 187 3.13 -0.26 -12.60
C THR A 187 2.51 -0.97 -13.80
N ALA A 188 1.56 -1.88 -13.59
CA ALA A 188 1.02 -2.76 -14.65
C ALA A 188 0.51 -2.03 -15.92
N SER A 189 0.12 -0.76 -15.80
CA SER A 189 -0.35 0.08 -16.91
C SER A 189 0.53 1.29 -17.19
N LEU A 190 1.73 1.38 -16.57
CA LEU A 190 2.61 2.55 -16.70
C LEU A 190 3.64 2.36 -17.82
N PRO A 191 3.87 3.39 -18.67
CA PRO A 191 5.05 3.47 -19.51
C PRO A 191 6.33 3.55 -18.65
N GLY A 192 7.46 3.04 -19.15
CA GLY A 192 8.72 2.98 -18.39
C GLY A 192 9.18 4.31 -17.77
N ALA A 193 9.04 5.44 -18.49
CA ALA A 193 9.36 6.76 -17.93
C ALA A 193 8.49 7.16 -16.72
N ASP A 194 7.27 6.63 -16.64
CA ASP A 194 6.34 6.89 -15.56
C ASP A 194 6.59 6.01 -14.33
N VAL A 195 7.20 4.82 -14.53
CA VAL A 195 7.64 3.92 -13.44
C VAL A 195 8.65 4.62 -12.55
N GLU A 196 9.64 5.29 -13.14
CA GLU A 196 10.66 6.06 -12.41
C GLU A 196 10.06 7.18 -11.54
N ARG A 197 9.02 7.84 -12.04
CA ARG A 197 8.31 8.87 -11.26
C ARG A 197 7.59 8.26 -10.07
N LEU A 198 6.97 7.09 -10.24
CA LEU A 198 6.34 6.37 -9.16
C LEU A 198 7.38 5.93 -8.12
N PHE A 199 8.52 5.39 -8.53
CA PHE A 199 9.60 4.99 -7.61
C PHE A 199 10.14 6.18 -6.82
N THR A 200 10.30 7.33 -7.46
CA THR A 200 10.66 8.56 -6.75
C THR A 200 9.62 8.93 -5.69
N ALA A 201 8.32 8.78 -5.97
CA ALA A 201 7.27 9.02 -4.99
C ALA A 201 7.33 8.03 -3.82
N VAL A 202 7.55 6.73 -4.12
CA VAL A 202 7.70 5.68 -3.10
C VAL A 202 8.90 5.96 -2.19
N ARG A 203 10.07 6.31 -2.74
CA ARG A 203 11.26 6.67 -1.96
C ARG A 203 11.02 7.86 -1.04
N ARG A 204 10.31 8.89 -1.51
CA ARG A 204 9.93 10.05 -0.67
C ARG A 204 9.03 9.67 0.50
N LEU A 205 8.13 8.71 0.32
CA LEU A 205 7.28 8.21 1.40
C LEU A 205 8.10 7.40 2.41
N GLN A 206 9.02 6.56 1.93
CA GLN A 206 9.95 5.79 2.75
C GLN A 206 10.84 6.72 3.60
N GLU A 207 11.40 7.79 3.02
CA GLU A 207 12.18 8.83 3.73
C GLU A 207 11.37 9.50 4.85
N LYS A 208 10.05 9.52 4.73
CA LYS A 208 9.13 10.05 5.75
C LYS A 208 8.70 8.98 6.77
N GLY A 209 9.26 7.77 6.70
CA GLY A 209 9.01 6.68 7.64
C GLY A 209 7.82 5.78 7.29
N VAL A 210 7.18 5.96 6.13
CA VAL A 210 6.12 5.03 5.66
C VAL A 210 6.78 3.74 5.17
N ALA A 211 6.36 2.60 5.71
CA ALA A 211 6.73 1.31 5.14
C ALA A 211 5.88 1.02 3.89
N ILE A 212 6.47 0.35 2.92
CA ILE A 212 5.80 0.03 1.66
C ILE A 212 5.76 -1.50 1.49
N LEU A 213 4.59 -2.07 1.24
CA LEU A 213 4.47 -3.42 0.72
C LEU A 213 4.21 -3.33 -0.79
N TYR A 214 5.26 -3.58 -1.56
CA TYR A 214 5.25 -3.49 -3.02
C TYR A 214 5.00 -4.86 -3.63
N VAL A 215 3.83 -5.05 -4.24
CA VAL A 215 3.45 -6.32 -4.87
C VAL A 215 3.67 -6.21 -6.37
N SER A 216 4.54 -7.03 -6.91
CA SER A 216 4.84 -7.07 -8.34
C SER A 216 5.25 -8.47 -8.78
N HIS A 217 5.11 -8.74 -10.07
CA HIS A 217 5.69 -9.88 -10.74
C HIS A 217 6.87 -9.48 -11.66
N HIS A 218 7.19 -8.18 -11.71
CA HIS A 218 8.32 -7.62 -12.46
C HIS A 218 9.57 -7.56 -11.57
N LEU A 219 10.52 -8.45 -11.81
CA LEU A 219 11.70 -8.58 -10.96
C LEU A 219 12.61 -7.35 -11.03
N ASP A 220 12.77 -6.74 -12.21
CA ASP A 220 13.58 -5.54 -12.39
C ASP A 220 13.11 -4.39 -11.48
N GLU A 221 11.80 -4.21 -11.36
CA GLU A 221 11.21 -3.23 -10.45
C GLU A 221 11.53 -3.53 -8.99
N VAL A 222 11.44 -4.80 -8.61
CA VAL A 222 11.71 -5.25 -7.25
C VAL A 222 13.17 -5.00 -6.87
N PHE A 223 14.11 -5.30 -7.76
CA PHE A 223 15.54 -5.00 -7.54
C PHE A 223 15.83 -3.52 -7.40
N GLU A 224 15.03 -2.67 -8.03
CA GLU A 224 15.23 -1.23 -7.98
C GLU A 224 14.66 -0.56 -6.73
N ILE A 225 13.50 -1.03 -6.23
CA ILE A 225 12.75 -0.30 -5.20
C ILE A 225 12.76 -0.96 -3.83
N ALA A 226 13.01 -2.27 -3.73
CA ALA A 226 12.85 -3.01 -2.49
C ALA A 226 14.14 -3.10 -1.66
N ASP A 227 13.98 -3.17 -0.34
CA ASP A 227 15.03 -3.49 0.62
C ASP A 227 15.07 -5.01 0.90
N THR A 228 13.88 -5.62 0.95
CA THR A 228 13.67 -7.05 1.25
C THR A 228 12.58 -7.58 0.34
N ALA A 229 12.67 -8.85 -0.04
CA ALA A 229 11.63 -9.51 -0.82
C ALA A 229 11.20 -10.84 -0.20
N THR A 230 9.89 -11.07 -0.17
CA THR A 230 9.27 -12.38 0.12
C THR A 230 8.78 -13.02 -1.16
N ILE A 231 9.22 -14.24 -1.41
CA ILE A 231 8.87 -15.03 -2.60
C ILE A 231 7.73 -15.97 -2.24
N LEU A 232 6.61 -15.86 -2.95
CA LEU A 232 5.48 -16.78 -2.86
C LEU A 232 5.42 -17.70 -4.09
N ARG A 233 5.20 -18.98 -3.84
CA ARG A 233 4.93 -20.00 -4.87
C ARG A 233 3.88 -20.97 -4.35
N ASP A 234 2.83 -21.23 -5.14
CA ASP A 234 1.75 -22.18 -4.82
C ASP A 234 1.16 -22.00 -3.41
N GLY A 235 0.94 -20.73 -3.03
CA GLY A 235 0.39 -20.38 -1.72
C GLY A 235 1.35 -20.46 -0.55
N LYS A 236 2.63 -20.76 -0.76
CA LYS A 236 3.65 -20.89 0.29
C LYS A 236 4.73 -19.83 0.17
N ARG A 237 5.28 -19.43 1.32
CA ARG A 237 6.50 -18.63 1.39
C ARG A 237 7.70 -19.52 1.13
N ILE A 238 8.41 -19.26 0.03
CA ILE A 238 9.63 -19.99 -0.32
C ILE A 238 10.85 -19.41 0.40
N ALA A 239 10.97 -18.08 0.39
CA ALA A 239 12.06 -17.36 1.04
C ALA A 239 11.65 -15.93 1.37
N THR A 240 12.31 -15.33 2.34
CA THR A 240 12.38 -13.89 2.57
C THR A 240 13.84 -13.51 2.69
N LEU A 241 14.33 -12.64 1.81
CA LEU A 241 15.74 -12.29 1.69
C LEU A 241 15.91 -10.78 1.49
N PRO A 242 16.98 -10.19 2.03
CA PRO A 242 17.42 -8.86 1.61
C PRO A 242 17.65 -8.83 0.10
N ILE A 243 17.37 -7.69 -0.55
CA ILE A 243 17.43 -7.60 -2.01
C ILE A 243 18.83 -7.86 -2.58
N ASN A 244 19.88 -7.52 -1.83
CA ASN A 244 21.27 -7.75 -2.22
C ASN A 244 21.71 -9.22 -2.17
N GLU A 245 20.93 -10.10 -1.53
CA GLU A 245 21.16 -11.55 -1.46
C GLU A 245 20.29 -12.32 -2.48
N LEU A 246 19.42 -11.58 -3.18
CA LEU A 246 18.51 -12.14 -4.15
C LEU A 246 19.21 -12.24 -5.51
N ASP A 247 19.10 -13.40 -6.16
CA ASP A 247 19.60 -13.64 -7.51
C ASP A 247 18.40 -13.93 -8.42
N HIS A 248 18.47 -13.46 -9.68
CA HIS A 248 17.43 -13.74 -10.70
C HIS A 248 17.11 -15.24 -10.78
N ASP A 249 18.11 -16.11 -10.64
CA ASP A 249 17.96 -17.58 -10.73
C ASP A 249 17.21 -18.18 -9.52
N LYS A 250 17.15 -17.47 -8.38
CA LYS A 250 16.44 -17.93 -7.17
C LYS A 250 14.96 -17.57 -7.16
N MET A 251 14.52 -16.72 -8.09
CA MET A 251 13.14 -16.23 -8.15
C MET A 251 12.25 -16.97 -9.15
N ILE A 252 12.82 -17.85 -9.99
CA ILE A 252 12.13 -18.70 -10.95
C ILE A 252 11.95 -20.10 -10.33
#